data_eed7187ef30d64dc5b18487cf756bf94
#
_entry.id   eed7187ef30d64dc5b18487cf756bf94
#
_cell.length_a   1.000
_cell.length_b   1.000
_cell.length_c   1.000
_cell.angle_alpha   90.00
_cell.angle_beta   90.00
_cell.angle_gamma   90.00
#
_symmetry.space_group_name_H-M   'P 1'
#
loop_
_entity.id
_entity.type
_entity.pdbx_description
1 polymer ?
#
loop_
_entity_poly.entity_id
_entity_poly.type
_entity_poly.pdbx_seq_one_letter_code
_entity_poly.pdbx_strand_id
1 'polypeptide(L)'
;MIASLGLTPHPEGGWYAETFRDDAGSPRGHSTAIYYLLAAGQRSHWHRLKDAVEVWHFYAGDALLLTISADGDDSREYVLGPNIAAGERPQLVVPKGCWQMAEPLGAWSLVGCTVAPGFLFDQFELAPQDWTPKPGA
;
A
#
# COMPACT_ATOMS: atom_id res chain seq x y z
N MET A 1 -8.25 -11.47 -14.05
CA MET A 1 -8.06 -11.13 -12.61
C MET A 1 -8.82 -9.86 -12.23
N ILE A 2 -8.67 -8.80 -13.00
CA ILE A 2 -9.36 -7.51 -12.71
C ILE A 2 -10.87 -7.71 -12.65
N ALA A 3 -11.45 -8.36 -13.67
CA ALA A 3 -12.90 -8.60 -13.72
C ALA A 3 -13.36 -9.55 -12.62
N SER A 4 -12.59 -10.61 -12.34
CA SER A 4 -12.97 -11.62 -11.34
C SER A 4 -13.00 -11.08 -9.92
N LEU A 5 -12.13 -10.11 -9.62
CA LEU A 5 -12.03 -9.51 -8.29
C LEU A 5 -12.78 -8.17 -8.20
N GLY A 6 -13.37 -7.70 -9.29
CA GLY A 6 -14.09 -6.43 -9.31
C GLY A 6 -13.20 -5.20 -9.14
N LEU A 7 -11.98 -5.25 -9.66
CA LEU A 7 -11.01 -4.17 -9.46
C LEU A 7 -11.31 -2.97 -10.33
N THR A 8 -11.06 -1.79 -9.79
CA THR A 8 -11.17 -0.50 -10.47
C THR A 8 -9.89 0.30 -10.27
N PRO A 9 -9.61 1.31 -11.12
CA PRO A 9 -8.39 2.10 -10.97
C PRO A 9 -8.31 2.79 -9.61
N HIS A 10 -7.11 2.80 -9.01
CA HIS A 10 -6.84 3.49 -7.74
C HIS A 10 -6.21 4.86 -8.01
N PRO A 11 -6.55 5.90 -7.23
CA PRO A 11 -5.97 7.24 -7.39
C PRO A 11 -4.44 7.29 -7.29
N GLU A 12 -3.85 6.42 -6.48
CA GLU A 12 -2.39 6.34 -6.30
C GLU A 12 -1.68 5.51 -7.35
N GLY A 13 -2.41 4.85 -8.25
CA GLY A 13 -1.92 3.94 -9.27
C GLY A 13 -2.35 2.52 -9.00
N GLY A 14 -2.40 1.69 -10.08
CA GLY A 14 -2.83 0.30 -9.97
C GLY A 14 -4.34 0.15 -9.91
N TRP A 15 -4.78 -1.04 -9.48
CA TRP A 15 -6.19 -1.46 -9.44
C TRP A 15 -6.54 -1.98 -8.06
N TYR A 16 -7.75 -1.67 -7.56
CA TYR A 16 -8.14 -2.10 -6.23
C TYR A 16 -9.64 -2.41 -6.13
N ALA A 17 -10.00 -3.13 -5.07
CA ALA A 17 -11.40 -3.29 -4.65
C ALA A 17 -11.43 -3.35 -3.13
N GLU A 18 -12.34 -2.58 -2.51
CA GLU A 18 -12.57 -2.68 -1.08
C GLU A 18 -13.35 -3.96 -0.81
N THR A 19 -12.76 -4.86 -0.01
CA THR A 19 -13.37 -6.16 0.30
C THR A 19 -14.12 -6.14 1.63
N PHE A 20 -13.75 -5.22 2.52
CA PHE A 20 -14.34 -5.13 3.85
C PHE A 20 -14.26 -3.72 4.37
N ARG A 21 -15.34 -3.29 5.00
CA ARG A 21 -15.40 -2.08 5.83
C ARG A 21 -16.22 -2.41 7.05
N ASP A 22 -15.58 -2.27 8.23
CA ASP A 22 -16.31 -2.39 9.49
C ASP A 22 -17.26 -1.20 9.62
N ASP A 23 -18.54 -1.48 9.84
CA ASP A 23 -19.58 -0.44 9.98
C ASP A 23 -19.98 -0.18 11.45
N ALA A 24 -19.29 -0.83 12.40
CA ALA A 24 -19.60 -0.67 13.81
C ALA A 24 -18.97 0.60 14.39
N GLY A 25 -19.70 1.31 15.20
CA GLY A 25 -19.21 2.38 16.07
C GLY A 25 -19.14 3.75 15.43
N SER A 26 -18.37 3.96 14.37
CA SER A 26 -18.20 5.26 13.74
C SER A 26 -18.38 5.16 12.22
N PRO A 27 -18.57 6.31 11.54
CA PRO A 27 -18.72 6.28 10.08
C PRO A 27 -17.54 5.64 9.33
N ARG A 28 -16.32 5.68 9.90
CA ARG A 28 -15.15 5.09 9.26
C ARG A 28 -14.93 3.62 9.62
N GLY A 29 -15.50 3.15 10.74
CA GLY A 29 -15.29 1.81 11.25
C GLY A 29 -13.92 1.59 11.89
N HIS A 30 -13.69 0.38 12.41
CA HIS A 30 -12.44 0.01 13.06
C HIS A 30 -11.36 -0.41 12.08
N SER A 31 -11.74 -0.97 10.92
CA SER A 31 -10.79 -1.38 9.90
C SER A 31 -11.43 -1.49 8.53
N THR A 32 -10.58 -1.44 7.50
CA THR A 32 -10.95 -1.70 6.11
C THR A 32 -9.91 -2.62 5.48
N ALA A 33 -10.30 -3.32 4.42
CA ALA A 33 -9.40 -4.17 3.65
C ALA A 33 -9.68 -4.01 2.17
N ILE A 34 -8.60 -4.06 1.36
CA ILE A 34 -8.69 -4.02 -0.10
C ILE A 34 -7.87 -5.15 -0.71
N TYR A 35 -8.26 -5.58 -1.91
CA TYR A 35 -7.32 -6.16 -2.86
C TYR A 35 -6.62 -5.03 -3.60
N TYR A 36 -5.34 -5.23 -3.95
CA TYR A 36 -4.57 -4.26 -4.69
C TYR A 36 -3.67 -4.97 -5.70
N LEU A 37 -3.78 -4.57 -6.97
CA LEU A 37 -3.03 -5.16 -8.07
C LEU A 37 -2.17 -4.10 -8.74
N LEU A 38 -0.88 -4.39 -8.86
CA LEU A 38 0.07 -3.56 -9.59
C LEU A 38 0.71 -4.41 -10.69
N ALA A 39 0.63 -3.95 -11.93
CA ALA A 39 1.30 -4.59 -13.07
C ALA A 39 2.65 -3.92 -13.33
N ALA A 40 3.48 -4.55 -14.17
CA ALA A 40 4.77 -3.99 -14.55
C ALA A 40 4.61 -2.57 -15.11
N GLY A 41 5.44 -1.65 -14.66
CA GLY A 41 5.36 -0.24 -15.04
C GLY A 41 4.36 0.59 -14.25
N GLN A 42 3.50 -0.04 -13.46
CA GLN A 42 2.61 0.64 -12.53
C GLN A 42 3.28 0.74 -11.17
N ARG A 43 2.88 1.74 -10.42
CA ARG A 43 3.32 1.88 -9.02
C ARG A 43 2.23 2.54 -8.21
N SER A 44 2.22 2.25 -6.90
CA SER A 44 1.50 3.02 -5.92
C SER A 44 2.38 4.21 -5.58
N HIS A 45 2.02 5.41 -6.06
CA HIS A 45 2.83 6.60 -5.87
C HIS A 45 2.89 6.99 -4.39
N TRP A 46 3.90 7.75 -4.01
CA TRP A 46 4.10 8.22 -2.65
C TRP A 46 2.83 8.79 -2.05
N HIS A 47 2.42 8.23 -0.93
CA HIS A 47 1.23 8.65 -0.18
C HIS A 47 1.40 8.30 1.28
N ARG A 48 0.52 8.85 2.12
CA ARG A 48 0.48 8.48 3.54
C ARG A 48 -0.95 8.49 4.06
N LEU A 49 -1.17 7.71 5.12
CA LEU A 49 -2.38 7.78 5.93
C LEU A 49 -2.04 8.55 7.19
N LYS A 50 -2.71 9.68 7.41
CA LYS A 50 -2.32 10.62 8.46
C LYS A 50 -2.58 10.07 9.85
N ASP A 51 -3.62 9.24 10.02
CA ASP A 51 -4.09 8.81 11.33
C ASP A 51 -4.34 7.30 11.45
N ALA A 52 -3.82 6.51 10.54
CA ALA A 52 -4.05 5.06 10.54
C ALA A 52 -2.77 4.29 10.21
N VAL A 53 -2.74 3.04 10.66
CA VAL A 53 -1.69 2.08 10.33
C VAL A 53 -2.16 1.23 9.17
N GLU A 54 -1.29 0.96 8.22
CA GLU A 54 -1.59 0.08 7.10
C GLU A 54 -0.72 -1.17 7.15
N VAL A 55 -1.32 -2.34 6.91
CA VAL A 55 -0.60 -3.60 6.79
C VAL A 55 -0.74 -4.10 5.36
N TRP A 56 0.38 -4.38 4.72
CA TRP A 56 0.44 -4.96 3.38
C TRP A 56 0.62 -6.47 3.50
N HIS A 57 -0.14 -7.22 2.69
CA HIS A 57 -0.15 -8.69 2.69
C HIS A 57 0.14 -9.19 1.28
N PHE A 58 1.11 -10.08 1.13
CA PHE A 58 1.39 -10.67 -0.17
C PHE A 58 0.43 -11.82 -0.45
N TYR A 59 -0.19 -11.82 -1.65
CA TYR A 59 -1.10 -12.89 -2.04
C TYR A 59 -0.59 -13.72 -3.23
N ALA A 60 -0.16 -13.07 -4.33
CA ALA A 60 0.20 -13.80 -5.54
C ALA A 60 1.06 -12.95 -6.47
N GLY A 61 1.68 -13.61 -7.46
CA GLY A 61 2.49 -12.95 -8.46
C GLY A 61 3.92 -12.75 -8.01
N ASP A 62 4.53 -11.67 -8.48
CA ASP A 62 5.91 -11.34 -8.14
C ASP A 62 5.98 -10.55 -6.84
N ALA A 63 7.13 -10.60 -6.18
CA ALA A 63 7.36 -9.80 -4.98
C ALA A 63 7.21 -8.30 -5.27
N LEU A 64 6.90 -7.54 -4.24
CA LEU A 64 6.63 -6.11 -4.33
C LEU A 64 7.68 -5.35 -3.51
N LEU A 65 8.27 -4.32 -4.10
CA LEU A 65 9.15 -3.42 -3.37
C LEU A 65 8.29 -2.37 -2.67
N LEU A 66 8.37 -2.31 -1.35
CA LEU A 66 7.69 -1.30 -0.53
C LEU A 66 8.74 -0.38 0.09
N THR A 67 8.68 0.90 -0.25
CA THR A 67 9.60 1.91 0.26
C THR A 67 8.85 2.81 1.24
N ILE A 68 9.42 2.99 2.44
CA ILE A 68 8.77 3.71 3.53
C ILE A 68 9.69 4.84 4.00
N SER A 69 9.12 6.04 4.18
CA SER A 69 9.81 7.18 4.74
C SER A 69 8.99 7.76 5.90
N ALA A 70 9.58 7.76 7.09
CA ALA A 70 8.89 8.28 8.28
C ALA A 70 8.83 9.81 8.29
N ASP A 71 9.82 10.47 7.71
CA ASP A 71 10.00 11.92 7.83
C ASP A 71 9.93 12.67 6.50
N GLY A 72 9.80 11.96 5.37
CA GLY A 72 9.85 12.57 4.04
C GLY A 72 11.26 12.83 3.53
N ASP A 73 12.28 12.44 4.28
CA ASP A 73 13.69 12.59 3.91
C ASP A 73 14.34 11.23 3.66
N ASP A 74 14.67 10.51 4.72
CA ASP A 74 15.25 9.18 4.61
C ASP A 74 14.17 8.14 4.29
N SER A 75 14.52 7.15 3.47
CA SER A 75 13.63 6.07 3.15
C SER A 75 14.34 4.72 3.29
N ARG A 76 13.53 3.68 3.53
CA ARG A 76 14.01 2.30 3.62
C ARG A 76 13.17 1.42 2.70
N GLU A 77 13.84 0.46 2.07
CA GLU A 77 13.21 -0.48 1.16
C GLU A 77 12.98 -1.81 1.84
N TYR A 78 11.80 -2.38 1.60
CA TYR A 78 11.40 -3.70 2.09
C TYR A 78 10.82 -4.48 0.93
N VAL A 79 10.95 -5.81 0.96
CA VAL A 79 10.37 -6.66 -0.07
C VAL A 79 9.24 -7.47 0.54
N LEU A 80 8.03 -7.25 0.01
CA LEU A 80 6.83 -8.01 0.36
C LEU A 80 6.74 -9.20 -0.58
N GLY A 81 6.85 -10.41 -0.04
CA GLY A 81 6.85 -11.61 -0.86
C GLY A 81 6.97 -12.88 -0.04
N PRO A 82 6.96 -14.05 -0.73
CA PRO A 82 6.92 -15.34 -0.05
C PRO A 82 8.28 -15.92 0.30
N ASN A 83 9.37 -15.39 -0.24
CA ASN A 83 10.70 -16.00 -0.08
C ASN A 83 11.38 -15.47 1.19
N ILE A 84 11.01 -16.03 2.32
CA ILE A 84 11.50 -15.61 3.63
C ILE A 84 13.01 -15.79 3.74
N ALA A 85 13.56 -16.86 3.15
CA ALA A 85 15.00 -17.14 3.18
C ALA A 85 15.82 -16.06 2.46
N ALA A 86 15.23 -15.37 1.47
CA ALA A 86 15.87 -14.27 0.76
C ALA A 86 15.63 -12.91 1.42
N GLY A 87 15.02 -12.87 2.58
CA GLY A 87 14.73 -11.62 3.30
C GLY A 87 13.39 -11.01 3.01
N GLU A 88 12.57 -11.64 2.17
CA GLU A 88 11.21 -11.17 1.92
C GLU A 88 10.31 -11.47 3.11
N ARG A 89 9.24 -10.68 3.23
CA ARG A 89 8.23 -10.90 4.28
C ARG A 89 6.85 -10.89 3.64
N PRO A 90 5.96 -11.82 4.04
CA PRO A 90 4.59 -11.85 3.50
C PRO A 90 3.68 -10.77 4.08
N GLN A 91 4.08 -10.13 5.17
CA GLN A 91 3.39 -8.98 5.75
C GLN A 91 4.39 -7.89 6.10
N LEU A 92 4.02 -6.63 5.84
CA LEU A 92 4.80 -5.47 6.23
C LEU A 92 3.86 -4.40 6.78
N VAL A 93 4.29 -3.71 7.84
CA VAL A 93 3.50 -2.68 8.51
C VAL A 93 4.06 -1.31 8.15
N VAL A 94 3.16 -0.42 7.70
CA VAL A 94 3.48 1.00 7.52
C VAL A 94 2.88 1.76 8.70
N PRO A 95 3.73 2.32 9.58
CA PRO A 95 3.24 3.07 10.73
C PRO A 95 2.45 4.31 10.31
N LYS A 96 1.61 4.77 11.22
CA LYS A 96 0.80 5.97 11.05
C LYS A 96 1.67 7.16 10.62
N GLY A 97 1.23 7.87 9.60
CA GLY A 97 1.87 9.09 9.11
C GLY A 97 3.09 8.90 8.23
N CYS A 98 3.57 7.67 8.06
CA CYS A 98 4.72 7.40 7.20
C CYS A 98 4.34 7.49 5.72
N TRP A 99 5.23 8.10 4.92
CA TRP A 99 5.11 8.06 3.46
C TRP A 99 5.48 6.66 2.96
N GLN A 100 4.76 6.21 1.93
CA GLN A 100 4.99 4.89 1.35
C GLN A 100 4.83 4.92 -0.17
N MET A 101 5.57 4.07 -0.84
CA MET A 101 5.47 3.83 -2.28
C MET A 101 5.68 2.34 -2.53
N ALA A 102 5.02 1.79 -3.54
CA ALA A 102 5.15 0.38 -3.87
C ALA A 102 5.21 0.16 -5.37
N GLU A 103 6.02 -0.82 -5.79
CA GLU A 103 6.09 -1.22 -7.19
C GLU A 103 6.41 -2.71 -7.30
N PRO A 104 5.86 -3.42 -8.30
CA PRO A 104 6.16 -4.83 -8.47
C PRO A 104 7.59 -5.02 -8.97
N LEU A 105 8.24 -6.09 -8.51
CA LEU A 105 9.58 -6.44 -8.95
C LEU A 105 9.57 -7.34 -10.19
N GLY A 106 8.40 -7.62 -10.75
CA GLY A 106 8.25 -8.44 -11.94
C GLY A 106 7.02 -8.02 -12.72
N ALA A 107 6.33 -9.00 -13.32
CA ALA A 107 5.21 -8.72 -14.23
C ALA A 107 3.99 -8.14 -13.53
N TRP A 108 3.68 -8.63 -12.32
CA TRP A 108 2.56 -8.13 -11.53
C TRP A 108 2.64 -8.64 -10.10
N SER A 109 2.02 -7.91 -9.18
CA SER A 109 1.86 -8.31 -7.77
C SER A 109 0.42 -8.11 -7.35
N LEU A 110 -0.18 -9.14 -6.75
CA LEU A 110 -1.48 -9.04 -6.08
C LEU A 110 -1.25 -9.07 -4.59
N VAL A 111 -1.71 -8.04 -3.92
CA VAL A 111 -1.52 -7.88 -2.48
C VAL A 111 -2.84 -7.49 -1.83
N GLY A 112 -2.89 -7.50 -0.52
CA GLY A 112 -3.97 -6.92 0.25
C GLY A 112 -3.42 -5.81 1.13
N CYS A 113 -4.27 -4.83 1.43
CA CYS A 113 -3.94 -3.78 2.39
C CYS A 113 -5.07 -3.69 3.40
N THR A 114 -4.73 -3.74 4.68
CA THR A 114 -5.67 -3.53 5.76
C THR A 114 -5.29 -2.26 6.51
N VAL A 115 -6.29 -1.47 6.88
CA VAL A 115 -6.10 -0.15 7.48
C VAL A 115 -6.92 -0.08 8.77
N ALA A 116 -6.31 0.39 9.86
CA ALA A 116 -6.97 0.58 11.14
C ALA A 116 -6.48 1.87 11.81
N PRO A 117 -7.39 2.77 12.21
CA PRO A 117 -8.85 2.80 11.94
C PRO A 117 -9.16 2.75 10.45
N GLY A 118 -10.43 2.51 10.09
CA GLY A 118 -10.85 2.33 8.71
C GLY A 118 -10.40 3.46 7.76
N PHE A 119 -10.13 3.11 6.52
CA PHE A 119 -9.63 4.06 5.52
C PHE A 119 -10.64 5.15 5.19
N LEU A 120 -10.18 6.39 5.16
CA LEU A 120 -10.94 7.56 4.67
C LEU A 120 -10.05 8.34 3.71
N PHE A 121 -10.62 8.72 2.54
CA PHE A 121 -9.87 9.52 1.57
C PHE A 121 -9.48 10.90 2.10
N ASP A 122 -10.21 11.47 3.05
CA ASP A 122 -9.85 12.75 3.65
C ASP A 122 -8.66 12.67 4.63
N GLN A 123 -8.27 11.47 5.04
CA GLN A 123 -7.06 11.22 5.82
C GLN A 123 -5.91 10.70 4.96
N PHE A 124 -6.15 10.49 3.67
CA PHE A 124 -5.20 10.04 2.68
C PHE A 124 -4.55 11.26 2.02
N GLU A 125 -3.22 11.28 1.99
CA GLU A 125 -2.47 12.36 1.33
C GLU A 125 -1.62 11.75 0.22
N LEU A 126 -1.91 12.15 -1.03
CA LEU A 126 -1.13 11.75 -2.20
C LEU A 126 -0.11 12.84 -2.49
N ALA A 127 1.17 12.47 -2.61
CA ALA A 127 2.22 13.41 -2.93
C ALA A 127 2.11 13.88 -4.40
N PRO A 128 2.63 15.08 -4.73
CA PRO A 128 2.74 15.50 -6.12
C PRO A 128 3.51 14.47 -6.96
N GLN A 129 3.21 14.39 -8.25
CA GLN A 129 3.74 13.34 -9.13
C GLN A 129 5.28 13.32 -9.19
N ASP A 130 5.92 14.45 -9.02
CA ASP A 130 7.37 14.59 -9.06
C ASP A 130 8.04 14.55 -7.68
N TRP A 131 7.25 14.35 -6.63
CA TRP A 131 7.77 14.33 -5.26
C TRP A 131 8.38 12.97 -4.93
N THR A 132 9.55 12.99 -4.32
CA THR A 132 10.18 11.83 -3.69
C THR A 132 10.83 12.26 -2.38
N PRO A 133 11.03 11.35 -1.41
CA PRO A 133 11.81 11.69 -0.22
C PRO A 133 13.22 12.11 -0.61
N LYS A 134 13.74 13.12 0.08
CA LYS A 134 15.09 13.66 -0.18
C LYS A 134 15.97 13.38 1.02
N PRO A 135 16.86 12.37 0.94
CA PRO A 135 17.74 12.06 2.04
C PRO A 135 18.66 13.26 2.30
N GLY A 136 18.70 13.67 3.56
CA GLY A 136 19.67 14.56 4.14
C GLY A 136 20.06 15.78 3.33
N ALA A 137 19.22 16.79 3.31
CA ALA A 137 19.64 18.06 2.71
C ALA A 137 20.82 18.68 3.44
#